data_e1b16cbf6c911ebc4c1f773d42f231a9
#
_entry.id   e1b16cbf6c911ebc4c1f773d42f231a9
#
_cell.length_a   1.000
_cell.length_b   1.000
_cell.length_c   1.000
_cell.angle_alpha   90.00
_cell.angle_beta   90.00
_cell.angle_gamma   90.00
#
_symmetry.space_group_name_H-M   'P 1'
#
loop_
_entity.id
_entity.type
_entity.pdbx_description
1 polymer ?
#
loop_
_entity_poly.entity_id
_entity_poly.type
_entity_poly.pdbx_seq_one_letter_code
_entity_poly.pdbx_strand_id
1 'polypeptide(L)'
;MENWKRNLFICWLGSFATSSALSQVAPILPLFIQKLGIHNLADIESWSGIAFGSTTFVMAFFSPFWGKLADKYGRKPMLLRASFGMAIVVGSISLANSVYQLVGLRILMGTISGYNSGSITLIATQSPKGKAGWALGTLSTGAVSGMLLGPLIGGYLVEILGIRSIFIVMGLLLFTAFLLTFFFVHEDFTPSAKSLMSFTDIWQSLSDKSLIAGMFVTTFIIQMALFSIEPVITVYISTLSPHTDHLAFISGLVFASSGLSSILAAPWLGRLSDKVGAHKVILVALICAAILFIPQAFVQNEWQLMGLRFLIGIATGAMLPSINTILKQNIPSEIAGRMFSYNQTAQFLGVFCGSVFGGQIAAHFGIRMLFFSTSFLLLVNVIGVHEYVYKKADEKFSHAVSHSV
;
A
#
# COMPACT_ATOMS: atom_id res chain seq x y z
N MET A 1 6.88 2.09 32.71
CA MET A 1 6.62 2.76 31.40
C MET A 1 5.13 3.04 31.31
N GLU A 2 4.71 4.23 30.93
CA GLU A 2 3.28 4.58 30.78
C GLU A 2 2.61 3.61 29.76
N ASN A 3 1.41 3.16 30.05
CA ASN A 3 0.72 2.14 29.21
C ASN A 3 0.69 2.48 27.72
N TRP A 4 0.41 3.75 27.37
CA TRP A 4 0.33 4.18 25.98
C TRP A 4 1.70 4.12 25.24
N LYS A 5 2.83 4.38 25.92
CA LYS A 5 4.18 4.27 25.33
C LYS A 5 4.54 2.80 25.07
N ARG A 6 4.14 1.90 25.98
CA ARG A 6 4.33 0.47 25.80
C ARG A 6 3.48 -0.04 24.63
N ASN A 7 2.22 0.36 24.58
CA ASN A 7 1.33 0.04 23.48
C ASN A 7 1.88 0.56 22.15
N LEU A 8 2.41 1.80 22.10
CA LEU A 8 3.04 2.36 20.92
C LEU A 8 4.21 1.50 20.42
N PHE A 9 5.12 1.10 21.31
CA PHE A 9 6.28 0.29 20.94
C PHE A 9 5.87 -1.08 20.38
N ILE A 10 4.89 -1.75 21.03
CA ILE A 10 4.43 -3.07 20.59
C ILE A 10 3.65 -2.97 19.27
N CYS A 11 2.79 -1.97 19.13
CA CYS A 11 2.08 -1.70 17.88
C CYS A 11 3.06 -1.33 16.75
N TRP A 12 4.15 -0.65 17.05
CA TRP A 12 5.22 -0.37 16.10
C TRP A 12 5.87 -1.66 15.58
N LEU A 13 6.28 -2.56 16.49
CA LEU A 13 6.85 -3.87 16.12
C LEU A 13 5.84 -4.70 15.31
N GLY A 14 4.58 -4.75 15.74
CA GLY A 14 3.53 -5.47 15.03
C GLY A 14 3.22 -4.89 13.65
N SER A 15 3.25 -3.57 13.50
CA SER A 15 3.10 -2.89 12.21
C SER A 15 4.29 -3.15 11.29
N PHE A 16 5.51 -3.15 11.83
CA PHE A 16 6.71 -3.55 11.10
C PHE A 16 6.60 -5.01 10.60
N ALA A 17 6.26 -5.95 11.49
CA ALA A 17 6.12 -7.37 11.14
C ALA A 17 5.06 -7.60 10.07
N THR A 18 3.88 -6.97 10.22
CA THR A 18 2.77 -7.09 9.27
C THR A 18 3.12 -6.52 7.91
N SER A 19 3.71 -5.33 7.88
CA SER A 19 4.09 -4.68 6.62
C SER A 19 5.24 -5.41 5.92
N SER A 20 6.22 -5.96 6.67
CA SER A 20 7.28 -6.80 6.12
C SER A 20 6.73 -8.09 5.51
N ALA A 21 5.81 -8.76 6.21
CA ALA A 21 5.20 -10.01 5.72
C ALA A 21 4.34 -9.80 4.47
N LEU A 22 3.72 -8.63 4.31
CA LEU A 22 2.93 -8.29 3.13
C LEU A 22 3.79 -7.88 1.94
N SER A 23 4.80 -7.03 2.16
CA SER A 23 5.59 -6.42 1.08
C SER A 23 6.62 -7.38 0.47
N GLN A 24 7.21 -8.29 1.26
CA GLN A 24 8.16 -9.27 0.75
C GLN A 24 7.61 -10.20 -0.32
N VAL A 25 6.29 -10.38 -0.33
CA VAL A 25 5.64 -11.35 -1.24
C VAL A 25 5.82 -10.93 -2.70
N ALA A 26 5.80 -9.64 -3.00
CA ALA A 26 5.88 -9.15 -4.37
C ALA A 26 7.11 -9.68 -5.16
N PRO A 27 8.36 -9.53 -4.67
CA PRO A 27 9.52 -10.06 -5.39
C PRO A 27 9.63 -11.60 -5.36
N ILE A 28 9.03 -12.26 -4.37
CA ILE A 28 9.19 -13.71 -4.16
C ILE A 28 8.12 -14.50 -4.93
N LEU A 29 6.97 -13.91 -5.19
CA LEU A 29 5.79 -14.57 -5.72
C LEU A 29 6.04 -15.28 -7.06
N PRO A 30 6.67 -14.65 -8.09
CA PRO A 30 6.97 -15.33 -9.34
C PRO A 30 7.88 -16.55 -9.15
N LEU A 31 8.90 -16.43 -8.30
CA LEU A 31 9.82 -17.52 -7.99
C LEU A 31 9.13 -18.69 -7.28
N PHE A 32 8.18 -18.37 -6.41
CA PHE A 32 7.41 -19.40 -5.72
C PHE A 32 6.44 -20.11 -6.67
N ILE A 33 5.80 -19.39 -7.60
CA ILE A 33 4.93 -19.96 -8.64
C ILE A 33 5.71 -20.91 -9.54
N GLN A 34 6.95 -20.57 -9.91
CA GLN A 34 7.85 -21.48 -10.64
C GLN A 34 8.12 -22.76 -9.84
N LYS A 35 8.38 -22.64 -8.53
CA LYS A 35 8.58 -23.79 -7.65
C LYS A 35 7.34 -24.66 -7.47
N LEU A 36 6.16 -24.12 -7.71
CA LEU A 36 4.88 -24.86 -7.73
C LEU A 36 4.64 -25.60 -9.05
N GLY A 37 5.61 -25.57 -9.99
CA GLY A 37 5.57 -26.34 -11.26
C GLY A 37 5.05 -25.56 -12.47
N ILE A 38 4.87 -24.24 -12.37
CA ILE A 38 4.52 -23.39 -13.52
C ILE A 38 5.80 -22.83 -14.12
N HIS A 39 6.10 -23.18 -15.38
CA HIS A 39 7.34 -22.79 -16.05
C HIS A 39 7.13 -21.84 -17.22
N ASN A 40 5.91 -21.75 -17.74
CA ASN A 40 5.58 -20.79 -18.80
C ASN A 40 5.59 -19.37 -18.24
N LEU A 41 6.35 -18.49 -18.86
CA LEU A 41 6.56 -17.10 -18.39
C LEU A 41 5.22 -16.32 -18.30
N ALA A 42 4.37 -16.44 -19.31
CA ALA A 42 3.06 -15.79 -19.35
C ALA A 42 2.14 -16.28 -18.21
N ASP A 43 2.17 -17.58 -17.90
CA ASP A 43 1.39 -18.13 -16.79
C ASP A 43 1.93 -17.64 -15.44
N ILE A 44 3.25 -17.52 -15.29
CA ILE A 44 3.87 -16.97 -14.08
C ILE A 44 3.45 -15.53 -13.86
N GLU A 45 3.47 -14.70 -14.91
CA GLU A 45 3.05 -13.29 -14.85
C GLU A 45 1.57 -13.17 -14.49
N SER A 46 0.70 -13.94 -15.16
CA SER A 46 -0.73 -13.97 -14.90
C SER A 46 -1.04 -14.38 -13.45
N TRP A 47 -0.49 -15.51 -13.00
CA TRP A 47 -0.72 -16.01 -11.64
C TRP A 47 -0.12 -15.13 -10.56
N SER A 48 1.01 -14.47 -10.84
CA SER A 48 1.60 -13.49 -9.92
C SER A 48 0.67 -12.30 -9.70
N GLY A 49 0.09 -11.77 -10.77
CA GLY A 49 -0.91 -10.70 -10.69
C GLY A 49 -2.15 -11.11 -9.90
N ILE A 50 -2.72 -12.29 -10.22
CA ILE A 50 -3.91 -12.83 -9.53
C ILE A 50 -3.62 -13.09 -8.04
N ALA A 51 -2.53 -13.78 -7.73
CA ALA A 51 -2.18 -14.12 -6.35
C ALA A 51 -1.87 -12.88 -5.51
N PHE A 52 -1.20 -11.87 -6.09
CA PHE A 52 -0.93 -10.61 -5.39
C PHE A 52 -2.22 -9.81 -5.16
N GLY A 53 -3.01 -9.62 -6.20
CA GLY A 53 -4.23 -8.82 -6.15
C GLY A 53 -5.34 -9.43 -5.29
N SER A 54 -5.45 -10.76 -5.23
CA SER A 54 -6.52 -11.45 -4.50
C SER A 54 -6.59 -11.06 -3.02
N THR A 55 -5.45 -10.82 -2.37
CA THR A 55 -5.40 -10.35 -0.98
C THR A 55 -6.03 -8.96 -0.83
N THR A 56 -5.64 -8.02 -1.67
CA THR A 56 -6.11 -6.63 -1.59
C THR A 56 -7.56 -6.48 -2.00
N PHE A 57 -8.03 -7.29 -2.95
CA PHE A 57 -9.45 -7.37 -3.30
C PHE A 57 -10.31 -7.70 -2.08
N VAL A 58 -9.96 -8.76 -1.37
CA VAL A 58 -10.70 -9.19 -0.18
C VAL A 58 -10.57 -8.16 0.96
N MET A 59 -9.38 -7.57 1.14
CA MET A 59 -9.18 -6.50 2.12
C MET A 59 -10.12 -5.31 1.89
N ALA A 60 -10.42 -4.93 0.64
CA ALA A 60 -11.32 -3.83 0.32
C ALA A 60 -12.72 -4.03 0.92
N PHE A 61 -13.23 -5.26 0.93
CA PHE A 61 -14.55 -5.59 1.46
C PHE A 61 -14.54 -5.86 2.97
N PHE A 62 -13.51 -6.54 3.47
CA PHE A 62 -13.47 -6.93 4.89
C PHE A 62 -12.98 -5.83 5.83
N SER A 63 -12.22 -4.84 5.34
CA SER A 63 -11.72 -3.74 6.17
C SER A 63 -12.84 -2.96 6.89
N PRO A 64 -13.94 -2.55 6.23
CA PRO A 64 -15.05 -1.88 6.91
C PRO A 64 -15.78 -2.78 7.91
N PHE A 65 -15.89 -4.09 7.64
CA PHE A 65 -16.48 -5.07 8.55
C PHE A 65 -15.70 -5.15 9.86
N TRP A 66 -14.37 -5.33 9.77
CA TRP A 66 -13.50 -5.38 10.94
C TRP A 66 -13.44 -4.04 11.69
N GLY A 67 -13.57 -2.92 10.99
CA GLY A 67 -13.71 -1.61 11.62
C GLY A 67 -14.93 -1.53 12.54
N LYS A 68 -16.10 -1.99 12.07
CA LYS A 68 -17.33 -2.06 12.88
C LYS A 68 -17.19 -2.97 14.10
N LEU A 69 -16.54 -4.14 13.94
CA LEU A 69 -16.27 -5.03 15.06
C LEU A 69 -15.32 -4.40 16.08
N ALA A 70 -14.32 -3.68 15.60
CA ALA A 70 -13.40 -2.97 16.47
C ALA A 70 -14.06 -1.85 17.29
N ASP A 71 -15.09 -1.19 16.74
CA ASP A 71 -15.90 -0.19 17.45
C ASP A 71 -16.80 -0.84 18.53
N LYS A 72 -17.16 -2.12 18.37
CA LYS A 72 -18.03 -2.86 19.30
C LYS A 72 -17.26 -3.60 20.39
N TYR A 73 -16.13 -4.22 20.05
CA TYR A 73 -15.40 -5.14 20.92
C TYR A 73 -14.02 -4.63 21.38
N GLY A 74 -13.59 -3.47 20.88
CA GLY A 74 -12.27 -2.92 21.15
C GLY A 74 -11.23 -3.25 20.08
N ARG A 75 -10.08 -2.59 20.17
CA ARG A 75 -9.00 -2.69 19.18
C ARG A 75 -8.06 -3.86 19.46
N LYS A 76 -7.76 -4.14 20.74
CA LYS A 76 -6.87 -5.24 21.14
C LYS A 76 -7.33 -6.60 20.60
N PRO A 77 -8.61 -7.02 20.72
CA PRO A 77 -9.08 -8.28 20.13
C PRO A 77 -8.89 -8.34 18.61
N MET A 78 -9.05 -7.20 17.92
CA MET A 78 -8.85 -7.13 16.47
C MET A 78 -7.37 -7.25 16.08
N LEU A 79 -6.45 -6.68 16.87
CA LEU A 79 -5.00 -6.84 16.68
C LEU A 79 -4.58 -8.30 16.90
N LEU A 80 -5.09 -8.95 17.95
CA LEU A 80 -4.81 -10.35 18.25
C LEU A 80 -5.28 -11.27 17.14
N ARG A 81 -6.54 -11.09 16.70
CA ARG A 81 -7.10 -11.85 15.58
C ARG A 81 -6.25 -11.68 14.31
N ALA A 82 -5.88 -10.42 13.97
CA ALA A 82 -5.11 -10.14 12.76
C ALA A 82 -3.71 -10.77 12.83
N SER A 83 -2.94 -10.55 13.89
CA SER A 83 -1.58 -11.06 14.02
C SER A 83 -1.53 -12.59 14.09
N PHE A 84 -2.42 -13.23 14.87
CA PHE A 84 -2.49 -14.69 14.99
C PHE A 84 -2.93 -15.34 13.68
N GLY A 85 -4.02 -14.85 13.09
CA GLY A 85 -4.53 -15.40 11.85
C GLY A 85 -3.56 -15.22 10.68
N MET A 86 -2.92 -14.05 10.58
CA MET A 86 -1.87 -13.81 9.58
C MET A 86 -0.66 -14.72 9.79
N ALA A 87 -0.24 -14.98 11.04
CA ALA A 87 0.85 -15.89 11.35
C ALA A 87 0.59 -17.30 10.82
N ILE A 88 -0.62 -17.82 11.06
CA ILE A 88 -1.04 -19.14 10.57
C ILE A 88 -1.09 -19.17 9.03
N VAL A 89 -1.76 -18.20 8.42
CA VAL A 89 -1.95 -18.19 6.97
C VAL A 89 -0.63 -18.02 6.22
N VAL A 90 0.24 -17.09 6.67
CA VAL A 90 1.56 -16.89 6.05
C VAL A 90 2.42 -18.13 6.23
N GLY A 91 2.46 -18.72 7.44
CA GLY A 91 3.16 -19.98 7.68
C GLY A 91 2.65 -21.13 6.79
N SER A 92 1.33 -21.20 6.57
CA SER A 92 0.70 -22.23 5.74
C SER A 92 1.05 -22.09 4.23
N ILE A 93 1.44 -20.89 3.76
CA ILE A 93 1.91 -20.72 2.37
C ILE A 93 3.14 -21.60 2.10
N SER A 94 3.98 -21.86 3.09
CA SER A 94 5.14 -22.76 2.97
C SER A 94 4.76 -24.19 2.56
N LEU A 95 3.54 -24.63 2.90
CA LEU A 95 3.00 -25.97 2.64
C LEU A 95 2.24 -26.05 1.32
N ALA A 96 2.03 -24.93 0.63
CA ALA A 96 1.31 -24.93 -0.65
C ALA A 96 2.06 -25.76 -1.70
N ASN A 97 1.28 -26.59 -2.41
CA ASN A 97 1.78 -27.47 -3.47
C ASN A 97 1.15 -27.15 -4.84
N SER A 98 0.26 -26.18 -4.91
CA SER A 98 -0.33 -25.69 -6.15
C SER A 98 -0.58 -24.19 -6.09
N VAL A 99 -0.66 -23.54 -7.26
CA VAL A 99 -0.97 -22.12 -7.37
C VAL A 99 -2.37 -21.81 -6.84
N TYR A 100 -3.32 -22.73 -6.96
CA TYR A 100 -4.69 -22.58 -6.44
C TYR A 100 -4.71 -22.50 -4.90
N GLN A 101 -3.91 -23.36 -4.23
CA GLN A 101 -3.72 -23.28 -2.77
C GLN A 101 -3.09 -21.98 -2.36
N LEU A 102 -2.07 -21.50 -3.10
CA LEU A 102 -1.46 -20.21 -2.86
C LEU A 102 -2.50 -19.08 -2.95
N VAL A 103 -3.28 -19.02 -4.02
CA VAL A 103 -4.34 -18.00 -4.19
C VAL A 103 -5.40 -18.11 -3.10
N GLY A 104 -5.81 -19.30 -2.72
CA GLY A 104 -6.75 -19.52 -1.61
C GLY A 104 -6.22 -18.97 -0.28
N LEU A 105 -4.95 -19.22 0.04
CA LEU A 105 -4.29 -18.66 1.23
C LEU A 105 -4.13 -17.13 1.13
N ARG A 106 -3.90 -16.58 -0.04
CA ARG A 106 -3.84 -15.13 -0.27
C ARG A 106 -5.22 -14.45 -0.08
N ILE A 107 -6.30 -15.11 -0.49
CA ILE A 107 -7.68 -14.68 -0.21
C ILE A 107 -7.93 -14.70 1.30
N LEU A 108 -7.58 -15.79 1.97
CA LEU A 108 -7.74 -15.92 3.42
C LEU A 108 -6.91 -14.88 4.18
N MET A 109 -5.71 -14.57 3.69
CA MET A 109 -4.87 -13.49 4.22
C MET A 109 -5.59 -12.14 4.17
N GLY A 110 -6.27 -11.83 3.06
CA GLY A 110 -7.04 -10.60 2.91
C GLY A 110 -8.21 -10.49 3.88
N THR A 111 -8.92 -11.61 4.14
CA THR A 111 -10.01 -11.65 5.14
C THR A 111 -9.54 -11.34 6.56
N ILE A 112 -8.35 -11.82 6.92
CA ILE A 112 -7.83 -11.75 8.29
C ILE A 112 -7.05 -10.47 8.56
N SER A 113 -6.50 -9.81 7.54
CA SER A 113 -5.65 -8.61 7.66
C SER A 113 -6.33 -7.45 8.40
N GLY A 114 -5.55 -6.45 8.81
CA GLY A 114 -6.07 -5.24 9.45
C GLY A 114 -5.31 -4.80 10.71
N TYR A 115 -4.14 -5.36 11.00
CA TYR A 115 -3.34 -5.00 12.18
C TYR A 115 -2.95 -3.51 12.17
N ASN A 116 -2.48 -2.97 11.02
CA ASN A 116 -2.04 -1.58 10.94
C ASN A 116 -3.16 -0.57 11.22
N SER A 117 -4.36 -0.77 10.67
CA SER A 117 -5.50 0.11 10.91
C SER A 117 -5.97 0.06 12.37
N GLY A 118 -5.96 -1.13 12.97
CA GLY A 118 -6.26 -1.32 14.39
C GLY A 118 -5.25 -0.60 15.29
N SER A 119 -3.95 -0.72 14.99
CA SER A 119 -2.86 -0.07 15.73
C SER A 119 -2.96 1.46 15.67
N ILE A 120 -3.22 2.03 14.48
CA ILE A 120 -3.41 3.47 14.31
C ILE A 120 -4.54 3.96 15.21
N THR A 121 -5.68 3.27 15.20
CA THR A 121 -6.83 3.69 16.00
C THR A 121 -6.58 3.52 17.50
N LEU A 122 -5.96 2.42 17.93
CA LEU A 122 -5.60 2.20 19.33
C LEU A 122 -4.70 3.31 19.87
N ILE A 123 -3.63 3.65 19.12
CA ILE A 123 -2.68 4.67 19.53
C ILE A 123 -3.31 6.07 19.47
N ALA A 124 -4.14 6.36 18.46
CA ALA A 124 -4.85 7.64 18.37
C ALA A 124 -5.77 7.89 19.57
N THR A 125 -6.45 6.85 20.07
CA THR A 125 -7.41 6.95 21.17
C THR A 125 -6.74 6.97 22.57
N GLN A 126 -5.59 6.31 22.73
CA GLN A 126 -4.92 6.18 24.02
C GLN A 126 -3.78 7.18 24.25
N SER A 127 -3.34 7.87 23.22
CA SER A 127 -2.29 8.89 23.37
C SER A 127 -2.81 10.15 24.09
N PRO A 128 -2.03 10.73 25.01
CA PRO A 128 -2.40 11.98 25.68
C PRO A 128 -2.66 13.11 24.67
N LYS A 129 -3.54 14.05 25.05
CA LYS A 129 -3.80 15.26 24.25
C LYS A 129 -2.46 16.00 24.01
N GLY A 130 -2.18 16.36 22.76
CA GLY A 130 -0.93 17.02 22.32
C GLY A 130 0.22 16.08 21.95
N LYS A 131 0.15 14.77 22.24
CA LYS A 131 1.19 13.78 21.86
C LYS A 131 0.72 12.79 20.76
N ALA A 132 -0.56 12.81 20.40
CA ALA A 132 -1.13 11.88 19.42
C ALA A 132 -0.45 11.98 18.03
N GLY A 133 -0.13 13.19 17.57
CA GLY A 133 0.58 13.38 16.29
C GLY A 133 1.97 12.74 16.29
N TRP A 134 2.75 12.95 17.35
CA TRP A 134 4.06 12.31 17.51
C TRP A 134 3.94 10.78 17.59
N ALA A 135 2.99 10.28 18.37
CA ALA A 135 2.80 8.83 18.54
C ALA A 135 2.39 8.14 17.23
N LEU A 136 1.47 8.76 16.48
CA LEU A 136 1.05 8.24 15.17
C LEU A 136 2.17 8.34 14.12
N GLY A 137 2.93 9.43 14.13
CA GLY A 137 4.13 9.55 13.29
C GLY A 137 5.15 8.47 13.60
N THR A 138 5.43 8.21 14.87
CA THR A 138 6.32 7.11 15.31
C THR A 138 5.77 5.75 14.89
N LEU A 139 4.47 5.48 15.09
CA LEU A 139 3.84 4.23 14.66
C LEU A 139 3.99 4.00 13.15
N SER A 140 3.78 5.04 12.36
CA SER A 140 3.89 4.98 10.89
C SER A 140 5.29 4.58 10.43
N THR A 141 6.35 4.95 11.16
CA THR A 141 7.71 4.53 10.80
C THR A 141 7.88 3.00 10.87
N GLY A 142 7.16 2.32 11.75
CA GLY A 142 7.17 0.86 11.82
C GLY A 142 6.59 0.21 10.54
N ALA A 143 5.42 0.66 10.11
CA ALA A 143 4.79 0.16 8.89
C ALA A 143 5.65 0.48 7.63
N VAL A 144 6.17 1.68 7.55
CA VAL A 144 7.00 2.15 6.44
C VAL A 144 8.34 1.39 6.38
N SER A 145 8.99 1.20 7.53
CA SER A 145 10.22 0.40 7.61
C SER A 145 9.98 -1.06 7.22
N GLY A 146 8.85 -1.64 7.65
CA GLY A 146 8.47 -2.99 7.25
C GLY A 146 8.22 -3.12 5.75
N MET A 147 7.55 -2.14 5.15
CA MET A 147 7.30 -2.10 3.71
C MET A 147 8.61 -1.97 2.90
N LEU A 148 9.57 -1.19 3.38
CA LEU A 148 10.86 -0.99 2.74
C LEU A 148 11.79 -2.19 2.91
N LEU A 149 11.94 -2.67 4.15
CA LEU A 149 12.90 -3.73 4.48
C LEU A 149 12.37 -5.13 4.17
N GLY A 150 11.05 -5.31 4.11
CA GLY A 150 10.43 -6.60 3.82
C GLY A 150 10.94 -7.27 2.55
N PRO A 151 10.89 -6.62 1.37
CA PRO A 151 11.41 -7.17 0.13
C PRO A 151 12.91 -7.47 0.18
N LEU A 152 13.69 -6.63 0.86
CA LEU A 152 15.13 -6.77 0.98
C LEU A 152 15.50 -7.97 1.88
N ILE A 153 14.91 -8.02 3.07
CA ILE A 153 15.09 -9.13 4.01
C ILE A 153 14.55 -10.42 3.39
N GLY A 154 13.38 -10.36 2.76
CA GLY A 154 12.75 -11.49 2.09
C GLY A 154 13.63 -12.07 0.98
N GLY A 155 14.13 -11.21 0.09
CA GLY A 155 15.03 -11.62 -0.99
C GLY A 155 16.32 -12.28 -0.48
N TYR A 156 16.97 -11.67 0.53
CA TYR A 156 18.16 -12.22 1.16
C TYR A 156 17.92 -13.58 1.85
N LEU A 157 16.84 -13.67 2.62
CA LEU A 157 16.52 -14.92 3.33
C LEU A 157 16.11 -16.05 2.39
N VAL A 158 15.49 -15.74 1.24
CA VAL A 158 15.18 -16.75 0.22
C VAL A 158 16.46 -17.45 -0.29
N GLU A 159 17.54 -16.71 -0.47
CA GLU A 159 18.81 -17.26 -0.96
C GLU A 159 19.49 -18.18 0.07
N ILE A 160 19.39 -17.85 1.36
CA ILE A 160 20.05 -18.62 2.43
C ILE A 160 19.19 -19.80 2.88
N LEU A 161 17.90 -19.58 3.10
CA LEU A 161 16.98 -20.54 3.74
C LEU A 161 16.08 -21.25 2.73
N GLY A 162 16.02 -20.75 1.50
CA GLY A 162 15.10 -21.20 0.47
C GLY A 162 13.70 -20.60 0.59
N ILE A 163 12.96 -20.65 -0.54
CA ILE A 163 11.74 -19.89 -0.72
C ILE A 163 10.55 -20.31 0.18
N ARG A 164 10.49 -21.57 0.63
CA ARG A 164 9.43 -22.02 1.55
C ARG A 164 9.68 -21.56 2.98
N SER A 165 10.94 -21.55 3.39
CA SER A 165 11.36 -21.20 4.75
C SER A 165 11.08 -19.74 5.08
N ILE A 166 11.10 -18.83 4.10
CA ILE A 166 10.78 -17.42 4.34
C ILE A 166 9.35 -17.23 4.85
N PHE A 167 8.38 -18.00 4.36
CA PHE A 167 7.01 -17.92 4.83
C PHE A 167 6.88 -18.41 6.28
N ILE A 168 7.69 -19.41 6.69
CA ILE A 168 7.75 -19.87 8.08
C ILE A 168 8.36 -18.76 8.96
N VAL A 169 9.47 -18.15 8.55
CA VAL A 169 10.15 -17.07 9.30
C VAL A 169 9.20 -15.90 9.50
N MET A 170 8.49 -15.50 8.45
CA MET A 170 7.51 -14.40 8.55
C MET A 170 6.28 -14.79 9.36
N GLY A 171 5.83 -16.03 9.30
CA GLY A 171 4.79 -16.56 10.18
C GLY A 171 5.20 -16.49 11.65
N LEU A 172 6.44 -16.87 11.98
CA LEU A 172 7.00 -16.75 13.32
C LEU A 172 7.16 -15.28 13.78
N LEU A 173 7.55 -14.39 12.90
CA LEU A 173 7.62 -12.96 13.19
C LEU A 173 6.24 -12.39 13.53
N LEU A 174 5.20 -12.76 12.77
CA LEU A 174 3.81 -12.37 13.04
C LEU A 174 3.28 -13.01 14.32
N PHE A 175 3.66 -14.25 14.61
CA PHE A 175 3.31 -14.93 15.85
C PHE A 175 3.98 -14.26 17.06
N THR A 176 5.21 -13.81 16.93
CA THR A 176 5.88 -12.99 17.94
C THR A 176 5.13 -11.69 18.18
N ALA A 177 4.69 -11.01 17.12
CA ALA A 177 3.85 -9.81 17.25
C ALA A 177 2.51 -10.10 17.96
N PHE A 178 1.91 -11.28 17.71
CA PHE A 178 0.71 -11.74 18.44
C PHE A 178 1.01 -11.90 19.92
N LEU A 179 2.07 -12.62 20.32
CA LEU A 179 2.43 -12.83 21.72
C LEU A 179 2.71 -11.50 22.44
N LEU A 180 3.47 -10.60 21.81
CA LEU A 180 3.74 -9.27 22.37
C LEU A 180 2.45 -8.47 22.55
N THR A 181 1.55 -8.51 21.58
CA THR A 181 0.24 -7.86 21.66
C THR A 181 -0.62 -8.47 22.76
N PHE A 182 -0.63 -9.79 22.89
CA PHE A 182 -1.44 -10.52 23.90
C PHE A 182 -1.02 -10.16 25.33
N PHE A 183 0.26 -10.24 25.62
CA PHE A 183 0.77 -10.05 26.98
C PHE A 183 0.93 -8.58 27.39
N PHE A 184 1.28 -7.71 26.48
CA PHE A 184 1.75 -6.36 26.84
C PHE A 184 0.84 -5.23 26.38
N VAL A 185 -0.01 -5.41 25.37
CA VAL A 185 -0.98 -4.36 25.00
C VAL A 185 -2.13 -4.33 26.00
N HIS A 186 -2.43 -3.16 26.53
CA HIS A 186 -3.57 -2.91 27.42
C HIS A 186 -4.49 -1.90 26.76
N GLU A 187 -5.77 -2.20 26.76
CA GLU A 187 -6.81 -1.32 26.23
C GLU A 187 -7.93 -1.18 27.26
N ASP A 188 -8.19 0.05 27.68
CA ASP A 188 -9.38 0.42 28.43
C ASP A 188 -10.45 0.84 27.41
N PHE A 189 -11.34 -0.10 27.10
CA PHE A 189 -12.32 0.08 26.04
C PHE A 189 -13.70 0.42 26.58
N THR A 190 -14.28 1.50 26.09
CA THR A 190 -15.69 1.85 26.30
C THR A 190 -16.37 1.90 24.92
N PRO A 191 -17.43 1.10 24.69
CA PRO A 191 -18.14 1.11 23.41
C PRO A 191 -18.69 2.51 23.08
N SER A 192 -18.46 2.98 21.87
CA SER A 192 -19.00 4.25 21.42
C SER A 192 -20.46 4.07 20.96
N ALA A 193 -21.38 4.79 21.61
CA ALA A 193 -22.81 4.79 21.26
C ALA A 193 -23.16 5.69 20.04
N LYS A 194 -22.17 6.18 19.29
CA LYS A 194 -22.42 7.07 18.15
C LYS A 194 -23.16 6.33 17.04
N SER A 195 -24.38 6.81 16.72
CA SER A 195 -25.14 6.38 15.54
C SER A 195 -24.30 6.54 14.28
N LEU A 196 -24.22 5.46 13.51
CA LEU A 196 -23.48 5.45 12.25
C LEU A 196 -24.33 6.15 11.18
N MET A 197 -23.93 7.34 10.73
CA MET A 197 -24.52 7.96 9.52
C MET A 197 -24.41 7.00 8.33
N SER A 198 -25.46 6.95 7.50
CA SER A 198 -25.44 6.17 6.26
C SER A 198 -24.41 6.73 5.26
N PHE A 199 -23.94 5.92 4.33
CA PHE A 199 -23.12 6.40 3.20
C PHE A 199 -23.85 7.51 2.43
N THR A 200 -25.14 7.35 2.21
CA THR A 200 -25.98 8.33 1.49
C THR A 200 -25.99 9.68 2.19
N ASP A 201 -26.16 9.70 3.52
CA ASP A 201 -26.19 10.94 4.31
C ASP A 201 -24.84 11.65 4.29
N ILE A 202 -23.74 10.87 4.40
CA ILE A 202 -22.37 11.38 4.29
C ILE A 202 -22.15 11.99 2.90
N TRP A 203 -22.53 11.27 1.84
CA TRP A 203 -22.37 11.75 0.47
C TRP A 203 -23.19 13.01 0.18
N GLN A 204 -24.39 13.12 0.77
CA GLN A 204 -25.22 14.32 0.64
C GLN A 204 -24.65 15.52 1.37
N SER A 205 -23.96 15.33 2.49
CA SER A 205 -23.36 16.42 3.29
C SER A 205 -22.11 17.04 2.66
N LEU A 206 -21.57 16.45 1.58
CA LEU A 206 -20.36 16.94 0.92
C LEU A 206 -20.66 18.17 0.05
N SER A 207 -19.87 19.22 0.20
CA SER A 207 -19.97 20.48 -0.56
C SER A 207 -19.56 20.31 -2.02
N ASP A 208 -18.48 19.54 -2.30
CA ASP A 208 -17.98 19.29 -3.66
C ASP A 208 -17.79 17.78 -3.91
N LYS A 209 -18.90 17.13 -4.30
CA LYS A 209 -18.95 15.69 -4.59
C LYS A 209 -18.04 15.29 -5.75
N SER A 210 -17.95 16.13 -6.77
CA SER A 210 -17.17 15.88 -7.97
C SER A 210 -15.66 15.86 -7.68
N LEU A 211 -15.18 16.81 -6.89
CA LEU A 211 -13.78 16.84 -6.47
C LEU A 211 -13.41 15.61 -5.63
N ILE A 212 -14.27 15.23 -4.68
CA ILE A 212 -14.02 14.08 -3.81
C ILE A 212 -14.05 12.77 -4.60
N ALA A 213 -15.05 12.60 -5.48
CA ALA A 213 -15.09 11.46 -6.40
C ALA A 213 -13.83 11.40 -7.31
N GLY A 214 -13.44 12.54 -7.86
CA GLY A 214 -12.22 12.69 -8.65
C GLY A 214 -10.97 12.27 -7.87
N MET A 215 -10.88 12.59 -6.57
CA MET A 215 -9.76 12.15 -5.73
C MET A 215 -9.75 10.63 -5.48
N PHE A 216 -10.93 10.02 -5.31
CA PHE A 216 -11.01 8.55 -5.18
C PHE A 216 -10.62 7.84 -6.46
N VAL A 217 -11.08 8.35 -7.62
CA VAL A 217 -10.68 7.83 -8.94
C VAL A 217 -9.18 8.01 -9.16
N THR A 218 -8.63 9.18 -8.83
CA THR A 218 -7.19 9.46 -8.90
C THR A 218 -6.39 8.49 -8.03
N THR A 219 -6.83 8.26 -6.79
CA THR A 219 -6.22 7.29 -5.88
C THR A 219 -6.24 5.87 -6.46
N PHE A 220 -7.40 5.45 -6.98
CA PHE A 220 -7.57 4.16 -7.65
C PHE A 220 -6.60 4.00 -8.83
N ILE A 221 -6.53 4.99 -9.71
CA ILE A 221 -5.66 4.95 -10.91
C ILE A 221 -4.19 4.95 -10.53
N ILE A 222 -3.76 5.76 -9.54
CA ILE A 222 -2.38 5.76 -9.06
C ILE A 222 -1.99 4.38 -8.54
N GLN A 223 -2.83 3.79 -7.69
CA GLN A 223 -2.54 2.47 -7.14
C GLN A 223 -2.58 1.39 -8.22
N MET A 224 -3.52 1.47 -9.16
CA MET A 224 -3.57 0.59 -10.30
C MET A 224 -2.29 0.66 -11.15
N ALA A 225 -1.80 1.87 -11.43
CA ALA A 225 -0.58 2.08 -12.19
C ALA A 225 0.66 1.55 -11.46
N LEU A 226 0.85 1.89 -10.19
CA LEU A 226 2.02 1.48 -9.42
C LEU A 226 2.09 -0.03 -9.22
N PHE A 227 0.96 -0.64 -8.88
CA PHE A 227 0.89 -2.08 -8.58
C PHE A 227 0.66 -2.98 -9.80
N SER A 228 0.55 -2.40 -11.02
CA SER A 228 0.52 -3.19 -12.26
C SER A 228 1.86 -3.89 -12.54
N ILE A 229 2.96 -3.29 -12.13
CA ILE A 229 4.31 -3.77 -12.43
C ILE A 229 4.89 -4.60 -11.28
N GLU A 230 4.49 -4.32 -10.03
CA GLU A 230 5.07 -4.97 -8.85
C GLU A 230 5.08 -6.50 -8.90
N PRO A 231 4.00 -7.21 -9.23
CA PRO A 231 3.99 -8.67 -9.23
C PRO A 231 4.80 -9.32 -10.35
N VAL A 232 5.16 -8.57 -11.39
CA VAL A 232 5.88 -9.09 -12.58
C VAL A 232 7.32 -8.59 -12.71
N ILE A 233 7.75 -7.66 -11.83
CA ILE A 233 9.07 -7.03 -11.96
C ILE A 233 10.22 -8.04 -11.80
N THR A 234 10.08 -9.06 -10.94
CA THR A 234 11.09 -10.11 -10.75
C THR A 234 11.24 -10.94 -12.02
N VAL A 235 10.15 -11.20 -12.73
CA VAL A 235 10.18 -11.85 -14.05
C VAL A 235 10.96 -10.98 -15.04
N TYR A 236 10.73 -9.66 -15.03
CA TYR A 236 11.49 -8.75 -15.89
C TYR A 236 12.98 -8.76 -15.57
N ILE A 237 13.36 -8.72 -14.30
CA ILE A 237 14.77 -8.79 -13.89
C ILE A 237 15.41 -10.11 -14.35
N SER A 238 14.70 -11.23 -14.27
CA SER A 238 15.24 -12.51 -14.77
C SER A 238 15.46 -12.51 -16.29
N THR A 239 14.70 -11.74 -17.06
CA THR A 239 14.94 -11.59 -18.51
C THR A 239 16.11 -10.65 -18.83
N LEU A 240 16.37 -9.65 -17.97
CA LEU A 240 17.49 -8.71 -18.13
C LEU A 240 18.82 -9.34 -17.75
N SER A 241 18.82 -10.24 -16.76
CA SER A 241 20.02 -10.86 -16.20
C SER A 241 19.82 -12.37 -16.01
N PRO A 242 19.82 -13.17 -17.12
CA PRO A 242 19.52 -14.61 -17.07
C PRO A 242 20.50 -15.44 -16.25
N HIS A 243 21.69 -14.95 -15.98
CA HIS A 243 22.76 -15.66 -15.27
C HIS A 243 22.99 -15.14 -13.85
N THR A 244 22.04 -14.43 -13.28
CA THR A 244 22.14 -13.88 -11.93
C THR A 244 21.82 -14.96 -10.90
N ASP A 245 22.80 -15.31 -10.05
CA ASP A 245 22.63 -16.26 -8.94
C ASP A 245 21.79 -15.66 -7.78
N HIS A 246 21.62 -14.34 -7.73
CA HIS A 246 20.99 -13.59 -6.64
C HIS A 246 19.69 -12.88 -7.05
N LEU A 247 18.84 -13.52 -7.86
CA LEU A 247 17.66 -12.91 -8.44
C LEU A 247 16.66 -12.40 -7.39
N ALA A 248 16.45 -13.15 -6.31
CA ALA A 248 15.52 -12.75 -5.25
C ALA A 248 16.03 -11.52 -4.49
N PHE A 249 17.32 -11.46 -4.19
CA PHE A 249 17.92 -10.31 -3.50
C PHE A 249 17.95 -9.05 -4.38
N ILE A 250 18.33 -9.17 -5.64
CA ILE A 250 18.34 -8.05 -6.60
C ILE A 250 16.92 -7.52 -6.80
N SER A 251 15.93 -8.40 -6.93
CA SER A 251 14.52 -8.00 -6.99
C SER A 251 14.13 -7.22 -5.73
N GLY A 252 14.50 -7.71 -4.54
CA GLY A 252 14.30 -7.01 -3.28
C GLY A 252 14.94 -5.62 -3.24
N LEU A 253 16.16 -5.46 -3.77
CA LEU A 253 16.85 -4.16 -3.89
C LEU A 253 16.11 -3.20 -4.81
N VAL A 254 15.66 -3.67 -5.98
CA VAL A 254 14.90 -2.87 -6.95
C VAL A 254 13.59 -2.38 -6.33
N PHE A 255 12.88 -3.24 -5.58
CA PHE A 255 11.69 -2.83 -4.82
C PHE A 255 12.01 -1.80 -3.74
N ALA A 256 13.03 -2.09 -2.91
CA ALA A 256 13.42 -1.22 -1.81
C ALA A 256 13.90 0.16 -2.29
N SER A 257 14.50 0.25 -3.49
CA SER A 257 15.00 1.52 -4.04
C SER A 257 13.89 2.56 -4.22
N SER A 258 12.73 2.16 -4.75
CA SER A 258 11.58 3.06 -4.92
C SER A 258 10.95 3.44 -3.58
N GLY A 259 10.87 2.52 -2.64
CA GLY A 259 10.40 2.79 -1.28
C GLY A 259 11.31 3.75 -0.53
N LEU A 260 12.63 3.52 -0.60
CA LEU A 260 13.63 4.39 0.04
C LEU A 260 13.55 5.83 -0.46
N SER A 261 13.54 6.00 -1.78
CA SER A 261 13.47 7.33 -2.38
C SER A 261 12.15 8.04 -2.07
N SER A 262 11.03 7.31 -2.03
CA SER A 262 9.73 7.84 -1.64
C SER A 262 9.74 8.37 -0.20
N ILE A 263 10.32 7.62 0.74
CA ILE A 263 10.44 8.03 2.15
C ILE A 263 11.31 9.27 2.30
N LEU A 264 12.45 9.32 1.61
CA LEU A 264 13.37 10.47 1.65
C LEU A 264 12.75 11.71 1.02
N ALA A 265 11.98 11.55 -0.03
CA ALA A 265 11.34 12.66 -0.75
C ALA A 265 10.07 13.18 -0.06
N ALA A 266 9.30 12.33 0.61
CA ALA A 266 7.99 12.66 1.18
C ALA A 266 7.98 13.90 2.11
N PRO A 267 8.93 14.09 3.06
CA PRO A 267 8.93 15.27 3.92
C PRO A 267 9.21 16.57 3.15
N TRP A 268 10.07 16.51 2.15
CA TRP A 268 10.41 17.67 1.33
C TRP A 268 9.26 18.03 0.38
N LEU A 269 8.69 17.03 -0.29
CA LEU A 269 7.55 17.20 -1.19
C LEU A 269 6.27 17.59 -0.43
N GLY A 270 6.09 17.12 0.82
CA GLY A 270 5.02 17.55 1.69
C GLY A 270 5.12 19.06 2.00
N ARG A 271 6.31 19.56 2.40
CA ARG A 271 6.53 20.99 2.63
C ARG A 271 6.34 21.81 1.33
N LEU A 272 6.73 21.28 0.20
CA LEU A 272 6.49 21.92 -1.09
C LEU A 272 4.99 21.99 -1.40
N SER A 273 4.26 20.91 -1.13
CA SER A 273 2.80 20.85 -1.26
C SER A 273 2.08 21.91 -0.41
N ASP A 274 2.56 22.15 0.82
CA ASP A 274 2.01 23.19 1.69
C ASP A 274 2.27 24.62 1.16
N LYS A 275 3.42 24.83 0.46
CA LYS A 275 3.79 26.15 -0.10
C LYS A 275 3.14 26.47 -1.43
N VAL A 276 3.15 25.51 -2.37
CA VAL A 276 2.72 25.75 -3.76
C VAL A 276 1.32 25.21 -4.07
N GLY A 277 0.75 24.45 -3.13
CA GLY A 277 -0.56 23.81 -3.23
C GLY A 277 -0.49 22.35 -3.65
N ALA A 278 -1.26 21.49 -2.96
CA ALA A 278 -1.28 20.05 -3.17
C ALA A 278 -1.73 19.66 -4.60
N HIS A 279 -2.62 20.43 -5.20
CA HIS A 279 -3.10 20.21 -6.58
C HIS A 279 -1.99 20.35 -7.63
N LYS A 280 -1.02 21.26 -7.43
CA LYS A 280 0.13 21.42 -8.34
C LYS A 280 1.13 20.30 -8.17
N VAL A 281 1.40 19.92 -6.92
CA VAL A 281 2.37 18.86 -6.62
C VAL A 281 1.89 17.51 -7.15
N ILE A 282 0.61 17.15 -6.99
CA ILE A 282 0.10 15.88 -7.51
C ILE A 282 0.14 15.84 -9.03
N LEU A 283 -0.19 16.94 -9.71
CA LEU A 283 -0.16 17.02 -11.17
C LEU A 283 1.26 16.82 -11.72
N VAL A 284 2.23 17.51 -11.14
CA VAL A 284 3.64 17.37 -11.53
C VAL A 284 4.15 15.96 -11.23
N ALA A 285 3.81 15.40 -10.06
CA ALA A 285 4.20 14.05 -9.67
C ALA A 285 3.66 12.99 -10.65
N LEU A 286 2.40 13.12 -11.08
CA LEU A 286 1.80 12.22 -12.07
C LEU A 286 2.49 12.30 -13.43
N ILE A 287 2.79 13.51 -13.92
CA ILE A 287 3.51 13.72 -15.18
C ILE A 287 4.92 13.12 -15.10
N CYS A 288 5.66 13.40 -14.02
CA CYS A 288 7.00 12.86 -13.83
C CYS A 288 6.98 11.32 -13.79
N ALA A 289 6.04 10.72 -13.06
CA ALA A 289 5.91 9.27 -13.01
C ALA A 289 5.56 8.68 -14.38
N ALA A 290 4.60 9.27 -15.11
CA ALA A 290 4.23 8.81 -16.44
C ALA A 290 5.44 8.81 -17.39
N ILE A 291 6.23 9.88 -17.39
CA ILE A 291 7.45 9.98 -18.20
C ILE A 291 8.49 8.95 -17.78
N LEU A 292 8.70 8.74 -16.47
CA LEU A 292 9.70 7.81 -15.94
C LEU A 292 9.34 6.32 -16.14
N PHE A 293 8.08 5.98 -16.41
CA PHE A 293 7.71 4.62 -16.79
C PHE A 293 8.17 4.24 -18.20
N ILE A 294 8.24 5.19 -19.14
CA ILE A 294 8.62 4.92 -20.54
C ILE A 294 10.04 4.34 -20.66
N PRO A 295 11.10 4.94 -20.10
CA PRO A 295 12.45 4.41 -20.23
C PRO A 295 12.65 3.05 -19.57
N GLN A 296 11.82 2.64 -18.61
CA GLN A 296 11.90 1.30 -18.02
C GLN A 296 11.62 0.18 -19.03
N ALA A 297 10.88 0.46 -20.11
CA ALA A 297 10.66 -0.50 -21.19
C ALA A 297 11.94 -0.80 -22.02
N PHE A 298 12.98 0.01 -21.89
CA PHE A 298 14.20 -0.04 -22.71
C PHE A 298 15.48 -0.33 -21.93
N VAL A 299 15.38 -0.57 -20.61
CA VAL A 299 16.53 -0.91 -19.78
C VAL A 299 17.18 -2.22 -20.24
N GLN A 300 18.50 -2.30 -20.10
CA GLN A 300 19.30 -3.44 -20.53
C GLN A 300 19.83 -4.26 -19.36
N ASN A 301 19.76 -3.74 -18.13
CA ASN A 301 20.19 -4.41 -16.93
C ASN A 301 19.39 -3.96 -15.70
N GLU A 302 19.49 -4.72 -14.63
CA GLU A 302 18.79 -4.50 -13.36
C GLU A 302 19.17 -3.18 -12.67
N TRP A 303 20.42 -2.71 -12.86
CA TRP A 303 20.90 -1.48 -12.23
C TRP A 303 20.26 -0.23 -12.85
N GLN A 304 20.08 -0.22 -14.18
CA GLN A 304 19.32 0.84 -14.86
C GLN A 304 17.87 0.87 -14.40
N LEU A 305 17.26 -0.31 -14.25
CA LEU A 305 15.90 -0.45 -13.73
C LEU A 305 15.83 0.10 -12.30
N MET A 306 16.78 -0.26 -11.43
CA MET A 306 16.84 0.21 -10.04
C MET A 306 16.97 1.73 -9.97
N GLY A 307 17.80 2.35 -10.81
CA GLY A 307 17.93 3.80 -10.88
C GLY A 307 16.64 4.50 -11.29
N LEU A 308 15.93 3.99 -12.30
CA LEU A 308 14.62 4.52 -12.71
C LEU A 308 13.55 4.31 -11.65
N ARG A 309 13.57 3.17 -10.95
CA ARG A 309 12.68 2.91 -9.82
C ARG A 309 12.94 3.86 -8.65
N PHE A 310 14.19 4.19 -8.38
CA PHE A 310 14.54 5.21 -7.41
C PHE A 310 13.94 6.57 -7.78
N LEU A 311 14.05 7.00 -9.04
CA LEU A 311 13.46 8.26 -9.52
C LEU A 311 11.92 8.25 -9.45
N ILE A 312 11.27 7.14 -9.79
CA ILE A 312 9.81 6.99 -9.63
C ILE A 312 9.39 7.10 -8.18
N GLY A 313 10.16 6.53 -7.25
CA GLY A 313 9.85 6.64 -5.82
C GLY A 313 9.81 8.11 -5.34
N ILE A 314 10.68 8.99 -5.85
CA ILE A 314 10.61 10.41 -5.56
C ILE A 314 9.27 11.00 -6.01
N ALA A 315 8.85 10.74 -7.26
CA ALA A 315 7.58 11.25 -7.77
C ALA A 315 6.37 10.71 -6.98
N THR A 316 6.35 9.40 -6.70
CA THR A 316 5.22 8.73 -6.03
C THR A 316 5.09 9.10 -4.55
N GLY A 317 6.21 9.47 -3.89
CA GLY A 317 6.25 9.88 -2.49
C GLY A 317 5.37 11.11 -2.17
N ALA A 318 5.04 11.93 -3.16
CA ALA A 318 4.15 13.07 -3.00
C ALA A 318 2.66 12.77 -3.26
N MET A 319 2.35 11.70 -4.00
CA MET A 319 1.00 11.51 -4.55
C MET A 319 -0.06 11.31 -3.48
N LEU A 320 0.08 10.29 -2.64
CA LEU A 320 -0.90 10.00 -1.58
C LEU A 320 -1.00 11.10 -0.52
N PRO A 321 0.11 11.69 -0.02
CA PRO A 321 0.03 12.84 0.88
C PRO A 321 -0.73 14.01 0.27
N SER A 322 -0.50 14.33 -1.01
CA SER A 322 -1.22 15.41 -1.69
C SER A 322 -2.72 15.14 -1.81
N ILE A 323 -3.12 13.91 -2.17
CA ILE A 323 -4.54 13.50 -2.18
C ILE A 323 -5.16 13.67 -0.79
N ASN A 324 -4.49 13.16 0.25
CA ASN A 324 -4.98 13.24 1.62
C ASN A 324 -5.13 14.69 2.09
N THR A 325 -4.22 15.59 1.67
CA THR A 325 -4.31 17.02 1.95
C THR A 325 -5.53 17.64 1.27
N ILE A 326 -5.76 17.37 -0.03
CA ILE A 326 -6.92 17.86 -0.77
C ILE A 326 -8.23 17.35 -0.16
N LEU A 327 -8.30 16.06 0.18
CA LEU A 327 -9.46 15.47 0.86
C LEU A 327 -9.71 16.14 2.20
N LYS A 328 -8.68 16.30 3.05
CA LYS A 328 -8.78 16.92 4.37
C LYS A 328 -9.29 18.37 4.30
N GLN A 329 -8.91 19.13 3.29
CA GLN A 329 -9.32 20.52 3.11
C GLN A 329 -10.77 20.68 2.64
N ASN A 330 -11.35 19.64 2.02
CA ASN A 330 -12.68 19.70 1.41
C ASN A 330 -13.73 18.79 2.09
N ILE A 331 -13.38 18.16 3.21
CA ILE A 331 -14.25 17.25 3.96
C ILE A 331 -14.45 17.77 5.37
N PRO A 332 -15.70 17.84 5.88
CA PRO A 332 -15.97 18.15 7.28
C PRO A 332 -15.28 17.19 8.24
N SER A 333 -14.77 17.71 9.36
CA SER A 333 -13.99 16.94 10.37
C SER A 333 -14.76 15.75 10.93
N GLU A 334 -16.08 15.86 11.05
CA GLU A 334 -16.98 14.85 11.63
C GLU A 334 -17.04 13.56 10.80
N ILE A 335 -16.89 13.66 9.49
CA ILE A 335 -16.99 12.55 8.54
C ILE A 335 -15.63 12.16 7.94
N ALA A 336 -14.55 12.91 8.25
CA ALA A 336 -13.24 12.73 7.65
C ALA A 336 -12.70 11.28 7.78
N GLY A 337 -12.84 10.67 8.95
CA GLY A 337 -12.37 9.29 9.17
C GLY A 337 -13.02 8.27 8.23
N ARG A 338 -14.31 8.42 7.93
CA ARG A 338 -15.03 7.54 6.99
C ARG A 338 -14.61 7.80 5.54
N MET A 339 -14.43 9.06 5.18
CA MET A 339 -14.00 9.42 3.83
C MET A 339 -12.58 8.89 3.54
N PHE A 340 -11.67 8.93 4.53
CA PHE A 340 -10.37 8.28 4.41
C PHE A 340 -10.48 6.75 4.31
N SER A 341 -11.45 6.12 4.98
CA SER A 341 -11.72 4.69 4.83
C SER A 341 -12.21 4.34 3.42
N TYR A 342 -13.07 5.18 2.80
CA TYR A 342 -13.47 4.99 1.40
C TYR A 342 -12.31 5.19 0.44
N ASN A 343 -11.45 6.18 0.69
CA ASN A 343 -10.22 6.36 -0.08
C ASN A 343 -9.29 5.14 0.04
N GLN A 344 -9.20 4.52 1.23
CA GLN A 344 -8.44 3.28 1.43
C GLN A 344 -9.04 2.10 0.65
N THR A 345 -10.37 2.03 0.53
CA THR A 345 -11.04 1.04 -0.33
C THR A 345 -10.68 1.26 -1.80
N ALA A 346 -10.67 2.52 -2.28
CA ALA A 346 -10.22 2.85 -3.62
C ALA A 346 -8.75 2.44 -3.86
N GLN A 347 -7.87 2.62 -2.84
CA GLN A 347 -6.48 2.14 -2.91
C GLN A 347 -6.43 0.61 -3.09
N PHE A 348 -7.11 -0.16 -2.25
CA PHE A 348 -7.10 -1.62 -2.33
C PHE A 348 -7.65 -2.14 -3.65
N LEU A 349 -8.74 -1.55 -4.16
CA LEU A 349 -9.30 -1.89 -5.47
C LEU A 349 -8.32 -1.54 -6.60
N GLY A 350 -7.63 -0.39 -6.50
CA GLY A 350 -6.58 -0.01 -7.44
C GLY A 350 -5.42 -1.00 -7.47
N VAL A 351 -4.95 -1.44 -6.30
CA VAL A 351 -3.91 -2.47 -6.17
C VAL A 351 -4.36 -3.79 -6.81
N PHE A 352 -5.59 -4.23 -6.53
CA PHE A 352 -6.16 -5.45 -7.13
C PHE A 352 -6.21 -5.36 -8.65
N CYS A 353 -6.87 -4.33 -9.18
CA CYS A 353 -7.01 -4.15 -10.62
C CYS A 353 -5.63 -4.01 -11.30
N GLY A 354 -4.73 -3.23 -10.70
CA GLY A 354 -3.37 -3.07 -11.21
C GLY A 354 -2.63 -4.39 -11.30
N SER A 355 -2.61 -5.16 -10.23
CA SER A 355 -1.90 -6.43 -10.17
C SER A 355 -2.44 -7.45 -11.19
N VAL A 356 -3.78 -7.57 -11.28
CA VAL A 356 -4.40 -8.53 -12.21
C VAL A 356 -4.22 -8.08 -13.66
N PHE A 357 -4.58 -6.84 -13.99
CA PHE A 357 -4.42 -6.34 -15.36
C PHE A 357 -2.95 -6.25 -15.77
N GLY A 358 -2.06 -5.87 -14.84
CA GLY A 358 -0.63 -5.83 -15.08
C GLY A 358 -0.07 -7.20 -15.43
N GLY A 359 -0.41 -8.24 -14.67
CA GLY A 359 -0.05 -9.61 -14.96
C GLY A 359 -0.58 -10.09 -16.32
N GLN A 360 -1.85 -9.76 -16.66
CA GLN A 360 -2.44 -10.14 -17.93
C GLN A 360 -1.81 -9.40 -19.12
N ILE A 361 -1.55 -8.09 -18.99
CA ILE A 361 -0.89 -7.33 -20.05
C ILE A 361 0.54 -7.85 -20.27
N ALA A 362 1.29 -8.13 -19.22
CA ALA A 362 2.62 -8.70 -19.33
C ALA A 362 2.60 -10.05 -20.04
N ALA A 363 1.68 -10.95 -19.63
CA ALA A 363 1.54 -12.29 -20.16
C ALA A 363 1.19 -12.33 -21.65
N HIS A 364 0.31 -11.44 -22.13
CA HIS A 364 -0.21 -11.51 -23.50
C HIS A 364 0.50 -10.55 -24.48
N PHE A 365 0.95 -9.40 -23.97
CA PHE A 365 1.54 -8.33 -24.80
C PHE A 365 3.01 -8.04 -24.45
N GLY A 366 3.53 -8.70 -23.42
CA GLY A 366 4.88 -8.51 -22.93
C GLY A 366 5.05 -7.31 -22.00
N ILE A 367 6.09 -7.35 -21.20
CA ILE A 367 6.33 -6.39 -20.11
C ILE A 367 6.62 -4.96 -20.60
N ARG A 368 7.16 -4.80 -21.82
CA ARG A 368 7.35 -3.47 -22.43
C ARG A 368 6.02 -2.76 -22.63
N MET A 369 5.01 -3.49 -23.10
CA MET A 369 3.66 -2.96 -23.31
C MET A 369 2.99 -2.59 -21.98
N LEU A 370 3.30 -3.31 -20.91
CA LEU A 370 2.85 -2.98 -19.57
C LEU A 370 3.38 -1.60 -19.12
N PHE A 371 4.66 -1.29 -19.33
CA PHE A 371 5.21 0.02 -18.99
C PHE A 371 4.53 1.16 -19.77
N PHE A 372 4.29 0.97 -21.07
CA PHE A 372 3.56 1.96 -21.88
C PHE A 372 2.10 2.12 -21.43
N SER A 373 1.42 1.02 -21.15
CA SER A 373 0.03 1.06 -20.64
C SER A 373 -0.06 1.77 -19.31
N THR A 374 0.91 1.55 -18.41
CA THR A 374 0.99 2.23 -17.11
C THR A 374 1.25 3.72 -17.28
N SER A 375 2.19 4.10 -18.16
CA SER A 375 2.44 5.50 -18.50
C SER A 375 1.20 6.19 -19.05
N PHE A 376 0.52 5.54 -20.01
CA PHE A 376 -0.71 6.06 -20.60
C PHE A 376 -1.81 6.25 -19.56
N LEU A 377 -2.00 5.28 -18.67
CA LEU A 377 -2.99 5.37 -17.59
C LEU A 377 -2.72 6.55 -16.66
N LEU A 378 -1.46 6.81 -16.32
CA LEU A 378 -1.08 7.99 -15.52
C LEU A 378 -1.32 9.29 -16.29
N LEU A 379 -1.05 9.36 -17.60
CA LEU A 379 -1.34 10.53 -18.41
C LEU A 379 -2.86 10.82 -18.49
N VAL A 380 -3.67 9.80 -18.63
CA VAL A 380 -5.15 9.94 -18.56
C VAL A 380 -5.55 10.51 -17.19
N ASN A 381 -4.92 10.05 -16.12
CA ASN A 381 -5.16 10.57 -14.78
C ASN A 381 -4.73 12.05 -14.63
N VAL A 382 -3.64 12.46 -15.28
CA VAL A 382 -3.24 13.89 -15.34
C VAL A 382 -4.37 14.76 -15.88
N ILE A 383 -5.02 14.33 -16.97
CA ILE A 383 -6.15 15.06 -17.57
C ILE A 383 -7.30 15.15 -16.55
N GLY A 384 -7.64 14.04 -15.89
CA GLY A 384 -8.68 14.01 -14.85
C GLY A 384 -8.37 14.97 -13.68
N VAL A 385 -7.15 14.93 -13.15
CA VAL A 385 -6.74 15.81 -12.05
C VAL A 385 -6.74 17.28 -12.50
N HIS A 386 -6.32 17.59 -13.71
CA HIS A 386 -6.35 18.93 -14.25
C HIS A 386 -7.80 19.47 -14.33
N GLU A 387 -8.74 18.69 -14.85
CA GLU A 387 -10.13 19.11 -15.03
C GLU A 387 -10.90 19.23 -13.69
N TYR A 388 -10.78 18.21 -12.82
CA TYR A 388 -11.59 18.12 -11.60
C TYR A 388 -10.98 18.82 -10.38
N VAL A 389 -9.67 19.04 -10.36
CA VAL A 389 -8.97 19.58 -9.19
C VAL A 389 -8.32 20.92 -9.49
N TYR A 390 -7.50 20.99 -10.53
CA TYR A 390 -6.70 22.18 -10.82
C TYR A 390 -7.59 23.37 -11.21
N LYS A 391 -8.50 23.23 -12.17
CA LYS A 391 -9.42 24.31 -12.58
C LYS A 391 -10.25 24.82 -11.41
N LYS A 392 -10.81 23.94 -10.60
CA LYS A 392 -11.62 24.33 -9.44
C LYS A 392 -10.81 25.01 -8.33
N ALA A 393 -9.55 24.61 -8.11
CA ALA A 393 -8.69 25.26 -7.14
C ALA A 393 -8.29 26.66 -7.60
N ASP A 394 -8.04 26.83 -8.89
CA ASP A 394 -7.66 28.10 -9.52
C ASP A 394 -8.86 29.10 -9.54
N GLU A 395 -10.08 28.62 -9.79
CA GLU A 395 -11.31 29.41 -9.69
C GLU A 395 -11.54 29.94 -8.26
N LYS A 396 -11.38 29.08 -7.24
CA LYS A 396 -11.50 29.49 -5.83
C LYS A 396 -10.45 30.53 -5.44
N PHE A 397 -9.23 30.40 -5.96
CA PHE A 397 -8.14 31.33 -5.68
C PHE A 397 -8.37 32.68 -6.36
N SER A 398 -8.82 32.69 -7.62
CA SER A 398 -9.14 33.91 -8.36
C SER A 398 -10.31 34.68 -7.73
N HIS A 399 -11.36 33.98 -7.26
CA HIS A 399 -12.47 34.60 -6.52
C HIS A 399 -12.03 35.17 -5.17
N ALA A 400 -11.14 34.51 -4.43
CA ALA A 400 -10.63 35.01 -3.16
C ALA A 400 -9.78 36.28 -3.35
N VAL A 401 -9.01 36.38 -4.41
CA VAL A 401 -8.20 37.57 -4.76
C VAL A 401 -9.08 38.71 -5.26
N SER A 402 -10.13 38.45 -6.03
CA SER A 402 -11.07 39.48 -6.54
C SER A 402 -11.96 40.09 -5.44
N HIS A 403 -12.13 39.43 -4.31
CA HIS A 403 -12.86 39.97 -3.15
C HIS A 403 -11.96 40.64 -2.10
N SER A 404 -10.64 40.60 -2.29
CA SER A 404 -9.64 41.24 -1.41
C SER A 404 -9.08 42.56 -1.98
N VAL A 405 -9.49 42.95 -3.17
CA VAL A 405 -9.28 44.24 -3.84
C VAL A 405 -10.59 45.03 -3.85
#